data_6a8cfb96878c65df1150475dc1d3d8f7
#
_entry.id   6a8cfb96878c65df1150475dc1d3d8f7
#
_cell.length_a   1.000
_cell.length_b   1.000
_cell.length_c   1.000
_cell.angle_alpha   90.00
_cell.angle_beta   90.00
_cell.angle_gamma   90.00
#
_symmetry.space_group_name_H-M   'P 1'
#
loop_
_entity.id
_entity.type
_entity.pdbx_description
1 polymer ?
#
loop_
_entity_poly.entity_id
_entity_poly.type
_entity_poly.pdbx_seq_one_letter_code
_entity_poly.pdbx_strand_id
1 'polypeptide(L)'
;QQFIEYDGNGNILVYGRLKYFKEGISLYYIGEYLAECLLIEHSDTLLIHAAAVYNPLSGHSILLLGDKGAGKTTVAIRLCIEHGYHLIGNDQVIFGSNSGILLTYAGTSFFKIRRTAVLSDNLLFKLFSKFFNRSLQFNKASWDDKISIFPKELGIRTCNFSTEISKIYYIKTDKKEKQ
;
A
#
# COMPACT_ATOMS: atom_id res chain seq x y z
N GLN A 1 -13.23 14.91 -22.03
CA GLN A 1 -11.86 15.21 -21.62
C GLN A 1 -11.83 15.31 -20.11
N GLN A 2 -10.85 14.68 -19.48
CA GLN A 2 -10.54 14.84 -18.05
C GLN A 2 -9.15 15.44 -17.99
N PHE A 3 -8.95 16.39 -17.10
CA PHE A 3 -7.62 16.90 -16.82
C PHE A 3 -7.55 17.43 -15.39
N ILE A 4 -6.33 17.49 -14.90
CA ILE A 4 -6.00 18.00 -13.58
C ILE A 4 -5.02 19.14 -13.80
N GLU A 5 -5.25 20.23 -13.11
CA GLU A 5 -4.42 21.42 -13.15
C GLU A 5 -3.95 21.74 -11.73
N TYR A 6 -2.66 21.99 -11.60
CA TYR A 6 -2.02 22.43 -10.36
C TYR A 6 -1.46 23.84 -10.59
N ASP A 7 -1.83 24.80 -9.74
CA ASP A 7 -1.47 26.21 -9.90
C ASP A 7 -0.12 26.61 -9.27
N GLY A 8 0.59 25.67 -8.67
CA GLY A 8 1.84 25.91 -7.96
C GLY A 8 1.69 26.56 -6.58
N ASN A 9 0.45 26.89 -6.18
CA ASN A 9 0.14 27.53 -4.90
C ASN A 9 -0.67 26.62 -3.95
N GLY A 10 -0.65 25.32 -4.22
CA GLY A 10 -1.39 24.34 -3.43
C GLY A 10 -2.84 24.13 -3.90
N ASN A 11 -3.34 24.83 -4.93
CA ASN A 11 -4.67 24.59 -5.45
C ASN A 11 -4.62 23.57 -6.59
N ILE A 12 -5.54 22.63 -6.54
CA ILE A 12 -5.68 21.59 -7.53
C ILE A 12 -7.10 21.61 -8.08
N LEU A 13 -7.23 21.81 -9.38
CA LEU A 13 -8.49 21.82 -10.09
C LEU A 13 -8.64 20.51 -10.87
N VAL A 14 -9.73 19.82 -10.65
CA VAL A 14 -10.04 18.55 -11.31
C VAL A 14 -11.27 18.70 -12.17
N TYR A 15 -11.10 18.53 -13.47
CA TYR A 15 -12.16 18.62 -14.47
C TYR A 15 -12.54 17.23 -14.96
N GLY A 16 -13.83 16.91 -14.94
CA GLY A 16 -14.30 15.61 -15.45
C GLY A 16 -15.79 15.41 -15.34
N ARG A 17 -16.29 14.34 -15.98
CA ARG A 17 -17.69 13.98 -15.85
C ARG A 17 -17.92 13.26 -14.51
N LEU A 18 -18.98 13.65 -13.78
CA LEU A 18 -19.31 13.12 -12.44
C LEU A 18 -19.37 11.59 -12.39
N LYS A 19 -19.80 10.92 -13.47
CA LYS A 19 -19.84 9.46 -13.54
C LYS A 19 -18.48 8.80 -13.32
N TYR A 20 -17.39 9.42 -13.77
CA TYR A 20 -16.03 8.89 -13.62
C TYR A 20 -15.51 9.01 -12.19
N PHE A 21 -15.98 10.01 -11.44
CA PHE A 21 -15.64 10.14 -10.02
C PHE A 21 -16.40 9.13 -9.15
N LYS A 22 -17.56 8.64 -9.61
CA LYS A 22 -18.35 7.63 -8.89
C LYS A 22 -17.80 6.20 -9.07
N GLU A 23 -17.04 5.94 -10.10
CA GLU A 23 -16.54 4.60 -10.43
C GLU A 23 -15.26 4.19 -9.66
N GLY A 24 -14.82 4.99 -8.69
CA GLY A 24 -13.76 4.66 -7.72
C GLY A 24 -12.32 4.63 -8.25
N ILE A 25 -12.10 4.16 -9.47
CA ILE A 25 -10.76 4.05 -10.09
C ILE A 25 -10.16 5.43 -10.36
N SER A 26 -10.98 6.35 -10.86
CA SER A 26 -10.53 7.71 -11.19
C SER A 26 -10.12 8.49 -9.94
N LEU A 27 -10.82 8.32 -8.82
CA LEU A 27 -10.45 8.96 -7.55
C LEU A 27 -9.12 8.45 -7.01
N TYR A 28 -8.81 7.16 -7.22
CA TYR A 28 -7.53 6.61 -6.83
C TYR A 28 -6.37 7.28 -7.59
N TYR A 29 -6.44 7.36 -8.92
CA TYR A 29 -5.40 8.01 -9.74
C TYR A 29 -5.29 9.51 -9.49
N ILE A 30 -6.42 10.17 -9.23
CA ILE A 30 -6.42 11.58 -8.82
C ILE A 30 -5.66 11.72 -7.50
N GLY A 31 -5.94 10.87 -6.51
CA GLY A 31 -5.24 10.87 -5.23
C GLY A 31 -3.73 10.62 -5.37
N GLU A 32 -3.32 9.69 -6.23
CA GLU A 32 -1.90 9.47 -6.56
C GLU A 32 -1.26 10.72 -7.14
N TYR A 33 -1.88 11.32 -8.15
CA TYR A 33 -1.37 12.52 -8.80
C TYR A 33 -1.30 13.72 -7.84
N LEU A 34 -2.31 13.89 -6.97
CA LEU A 34 -2.30 14.94 -5.96
C LEU A 34 -1.15 14.74 -4.96
N ALA A 35 -0.93 13.50 -4.53
CA ALA A 35 0.19 13.17 -3.66
C ALA A 35 1.52 13.50 -4.33
N GLU A 36 1.69 13.14 -5.59
CA GLU A 36 2.90 13.46 -6.37
C GLU A 36 3.10 14.98 -6.52
N CYS A 37 2.05 15.75 -6.83
CA CYS A 37 2.14 17.21 -6.92
C CYS A 37 2.57 17.85 -5.59
N LEU A 38 2.01 17.40 -4.47
CA LEU A 38 2.39 17.89 -3.14
C LEU A 38 3.82 17.51 -2.78
N LEU A 39 4.29 16.34 -3.21
CA LEU A 39 5.64 15.87 -2.95
C LEU A 39 6.71 16.58 -3.78
N ILE A 40 6.35 17.11 -4.96
CA ILE A 40 7.26 17.94 -5.79
C ILE A 40 7.72 19.19 -5.02
N GLU A 41 6.88 19.74 -4.14
CA GLU A 41 7.24 20.88 -3.30
C GLU A 41 8.19 20.50 -2.15
N HIS A 42 8.31 19.21 -1.85
CA HIS A 42 9.17 18.67 -0.80
C HIS A 42 10.29 17.84 -1.45
N SER A 43 11.36 18.51 -1.88
CA SER A 43 12.47 17.93 -2.66
C SER A 43 13.10 16.67 -2.08
N ASP A 44 12.93 16.43 -0.78
CA ASP A 44 13.56 15.32 -0.06
C ASP A 44 12.61 14.14 0.17
N THR A 45 11.45 14.12 -0.48
CA THR A 45 10.46 13.05 -0.36
C THR A 45 10.11 12.42 -1.69
N LEU A 46 9.81 11.12 -1.67
CA LEU A 46 9.42 10.33 -2.83
C LEU A 46 8.22 9.43 -2.50
N LEU A 47 7.32 9.28 -3.47
CA LEU A 47 6.28 8.26 -3.45
C LEU A 47 6.77 7.02 -4.18
N ILE A 48 6.81 5.88 -3.50
CA ILE A 48 7.31 4.63 -4.09
C ILE A 48 6.31 3.49 -3.94
N HIS A 49 6.38 2.53 -4.87
CA HIS A 49 5.61 1.29 -4.79
C HIS A 49 6.27 0.31 -3.82
N ALA A 50 5.89 0.39 -2.56
CA ALA A 50 6.45 -0.34 -1.44
C ALA A 50 5.37 -0.76 -0.43
N ALA A 51 5.79 -1.53 0.59
CA ALA A 51 5.07 -1.60 1.84
C ALA A 51 6.01 -1.18 2.98
N ALA A 52 5.46 -0.55 4.02
CA ALA A 52 6.22 -0.14 5.19
C ALA A 52 5.48 -0.49 6.48
N VAL A 53 6.23 -0.95 7.46
CA VAL A 53 5.72 -1.34 8.77
C VAL A 53 6.62 -0.78 9.88
N TYR A 54 6.01 -0.38 10.98
CA TYR A 54 6.66 0.16 12.17
C TYR A 54 6.75 -0.89 13.25
N ASN A 55 7.92 -1.05 13.85
CA ASN A 55 8.12 -1.90 15.01
C ASN A 55 8.01 -1.07 16.29
N PRO A 56 6.96 -1.21 17.11
CA PRO A 56 6.77 -0.44 18.32
C PRO A 56 7.80 -0.76 19.41
N LEU A 57 8.48 -1.91 19.36
CA LEU A 57 9.50 -2.28 20.33
C LEU A 57 10.84 -1.60 20.08
N SER A 58 11.21 -1.41 18.81
CA SER A 58 12.48 -0.75 18.46
C SER A 58 12.34 0.74 18.15
N GLY A 59 11.11 1.22 17.89
CA GLY A 59 10.87 2.60 17.48
C GLY A 59 11.20 2.90 16.01
N HIS A 60 11.52 1.89 15.20
CA HIS A 60 11.95 2.05 13.80
C HIS A 60 11.01 1.38 12.82
N SER A 61 11.11 1.79 11.56
CA SER A 61 10.37 1.18 10.46
C SER A 61 11.24 0.26 9.59
N ILE A 62 10.54 -0.61 8.86
CA ILE A 62 11.09 -1.48 7.83
C ILE A 62 10.38 -1.14 6.52
N LEU A 63 11.17 -0.92 5.45
CA LEU A 63 10.69 -0.69 4.11
C LEU A 63 10.85 -1.98 3.27
N LEU A 64 9.76 -2.40 2.63
CA LEU A 64 9.69 -3.60 1.82
C LEU A 64 9.57 -3.22 0.34
N LEU A 65 10.63 -3.44 -0.43
CA LEU A 65 10.70 -3.23 -1.86
C LEU A 65 10.57 -4.56 -2.62
N GLY A 66 10.38 -4.50 -3.91
CA GLY A 66 10.33 -5.66 -4.80
C GLY A 66 9.33 -5.49 -5.94
N ASP A 67 9.37 -6.38 -6.91
CA ASP A 67 8.52 -6.34 -8.09
C ASP A 67 7.03 -6.49 -7.77
N LYS A 68 6.17 -6.13 -8.73
CA LYS A 68 4.73 -6.38 -8.63
C LYS A 68 4.46 -7.89 -8.47
N GLY A 69 3.83 -8.27 -7.38
CA GLY A 69 3.55 -9.69 -7.08
C GLY A 69 4.64 -10.41 -6.29
N ALA A 70 5.74 -9.74 -5.91
CA ALA A 70 6.83 -10.34 -5.13
C ALA A 70 6.46 -10.73 -3.69
N GLY A 71 5.26 -10.34 -3.20
CA GLY A 71 4.79 -10.71 -1.87
C GLY A 71 4.94 -9.62 -0.80
N LYS A 72 5.26 -8.38 -1.17
CA LYS A 72 5.39 -7.26 -0.21
C LYS A 72 4.22 -7.16 0.76
N THR A 73 2.99 -7.16 0.24
CA THR A 73 1.75 -7.11 1.03
C THR A 73 1.63 -8.30 1.98
N THR A 74 1.97 -9.51 1.52
CA THR A 74 1.95 -10.74 2.33
C THR A 74 2.91 -10.63 3.50
N VAL A 75 4.14 -10.20 3.25
CA VAL A 75 5.16 -10.01 4.29
C VAL A 75 4.73 -8.92 5.28
N ALA A 76 4.19 -7.78 4.81
CA ALA A 76 3.70 -6.73 5.69
C ALA A 76 2.58 -7.22 6.61
N ILE A 77 1.60 -7.98 6.08
CA ILE A 77 0.52 -8.56 6.88
C ILE A 77 1.09 -9.53 7.93
N ARG A 78 2.03 -10.40 7.55
CA ARG A 78 2.66 -11.35 8.49
C ARG A 78 3.40 -10.63 9.61
N LEU A 79 4.20 -9.60 9.28
CA LEU A 79 4.89 -8.80 10.30
C LEU A 79 3.90 -8.15 11.27
N CYS A 80 2.77 -7.65 10.78
CA CYS A 80 1.75 -7.06 11.64
C CYS A 80 1.05 -8.10 12.52
N ILE A 81 0.65 -9.25 11.96
CA ILE A 81 -0.14 -10.26 12.68
C ILE A 81 0.73 -11.11 13.61
N GLU A 82 1.88 -11.58 13.12
CA GLU A 82 2.72 -12.55 13.85
C GLU A 82 3.72 -11.85 14.80
N HIS A 83 4.10 -10.62 14.51
CA HIS A 83 5.15 -9.90 15.24
C HIS A 83 4.71 -8.57 15.83
N GLY A 84 3.44 -8.19 15.70
CA GLY A 84 2.88 -6.99 16.33
C GLY A 84 3.34 -5.67 15.73
N TYR A 85 3.84 -5.67 14.49
CA TYR A 85 4.16 -4.44 13.78
C TYR A 85 2.90 -3.64 13.45
N HIS A 86 3.05 -2.33 13.29
CA HIS A 86 1.98 -1.45 12.83
C HIS A 86 2.17 -1.10 11.36
N LEU A 87 1.09 -1.06 10.57
CA LEU A 87 1.17 -0.68 9.17
C LEU A 87 1.40 0.83 9.04
N ILE A 88 2.40 1.23 8.25
CA ILE A 88 2.59 2.61 7.78
C ILE A 88 1.91 2.78 6.43
N GLY A 89 2.17 1.89 5.48
CA GLY A 89 1.56 1.93 4.15
C GLY A 89 1.75 0.64 3.38
N ASN A 90 0.87 0.43 2.40
CA ASN A 90 0.91 -0.70 1.48
C ASN A 90 0.57 -0.23 0.07
N ASP A 91 1.23 -0.77 -0.95
CA ASP A 91 1.19 -0.37 -2.35
C ASP A 91 1.91 0.96 -2.63
N GLN A 92 1.71 1.98 -1.81
CA GLN A 92 2.36 3.28 -1.92
C GLN A 92 2.84 3.74 -0.56
N VAL A 93 4.08 4.21 -0.49
CA VAL A 93 4.72 4.72 0.71
C VAL A 93 5.45 6.01 0.36
N ILE A 94 5.23 7.04 1.16
CA ILE A 94 6.00 8.27 1.12
C ILE A 94 7.21 8.06 2.03
N PHE A 95 8.40 8.16 1.45
CA PHE A 95 9.64 8.15 2.22
C PHE A 95 10.53 9.30 1.78
N GLY A 96 11.48 9.65 2.61
CA GLY A 96 12.40 10.74 2.30
C GLY A 96 13.56 10.79 3.26
N SER A 97 14.34 11.86 3.16
CA SER A 97 15.48 12.11 4.03
C SER A 97 15.28 13.41 4.80
N ASN A 98 15.65 13.39 6.06
CA ASN A 98 15.76 14.60 6.87
C ASN A 98 17.12 14.58 7.60
N SER A 99 17.98 15.53 7.27
CA SER A 99 19.33 15.64 7.86
C SER A 99 20.15 14.34 7.74
N GLY A 100 20.01 13.62 6.61
CA GLY A 100 20.71 12.36 6.34
C GLY A 100 20.06 11.12 6.96
N ILE A 101 18.96 11.27 7.70
CA ILE A 101 18.18 10.14 8.24
C ILE A 101 17.05 9.81 7.27
N LEU A 102 16.94 8.53 6.90
CA LEU A 102 15.84 8.07 6.07
C LEU A 102 14.58 7.84 6.92
N LEU A 103 13.49 8.41 6.48
CA LEU A 103 12.20 8.36 7.16
C LEU A 103 11.10 7.80 6.26
N THR A 104 10.16 7.06 6.85
CA THR A 104 8.83 6.86 6.26
C THR A 104 7.86 7.84 6.88
N TYR A 105 7.03 8.47 6.06
CA TYR A 105 6.06 9.48 6.52
C TYR A 105 4.64 8.94 6.57
N ALA A 106 4.18 8.37 5.47
CA ALA A 106 2.82 7.89 5.31
C ALA A 106 2.72 6.85 4.17
N GLY A 107 1.56 6.27 4.01
CA GLY A 107 1.29 5.39 2.88
C GLY A 107 -0.19 5.04 2.76
N THR A 108 -0.52 4.26 1.74
CA THR A 108 -1.88 3.76 1.55
C THR A 108 -2.27 2.84 2.71
N SER A 109 -3.31 3.22 3.45
CA SER A 109 -3.74 2.57 4.69
C SER A 109 -4.74 1.42 4.49
N PHE A 110 -4.66 0.68 3.39
CA PHE A 110 -5.44 -0.52 3.15
C PHE A 110 -4.63 -1.57 2.40
N PHE A 111 -5.01 -2.83 2.57
CA PHE A 111 -4.41 -3.93 1.85
C PHE A 111 -5.21 -4.25 0.60
N LYS A 112 -4.54 -4.31 -0.55
CA LYS A 112 -5.06 -4.94 -1.78
C LYS A 112 -4.37 -6.28 -1.95
N ILE A 113 -5.08 -7.37 -1.73
CA ILE A 113 -4.52 -8.71 -1.83
C ILE A 113 -5.18 -9.51 -2.94
N ARG A 114 -4.38 -10.26 -3.71
CA ARG A 114 -4.89 -11.11 -4.77
C ARG A 114 -5.49 -12.39 -4.20
N ARG A 115 -6.55 -12.87 -4.83
CA ARG A 115 -7.17 -14.17 -4.50
C ARG A 115 -6.16 -15.31 -4.50
N THR A 116 -5.28 -15.37 -5.50
CA THR A 116 -4.24 -16.39 -5.60
C THR A 116 -3.29 -16.37 -4.42
N ALA A 117 -2.90 -15.20 -3.92
CA ALA A 117 -2.07 -15.07 -2.73
C ALA A 117 -2.80 -15.57 -1.47
N VAL A 118 -4.10 -15.25 -1.34
CA VAL A 118 -4.92 -15.75 -0.23
C VAL A 118 -5.05 -17.26 -0.24
N LEU A 119 -5.28 -17.85 -1.42
CA LEU A 119 -5.46 -19.30 -1.54
C LEU A 119 -4.14 -20.10 -1.39
N SER A 120 -3.00 -19.48 -1.63
CA SER A 120 -1.68 -20.12 -1.53
C SER A 120 -1.03 -20.03 -0.14
N ASP A 121 -1.63 -19.29 0.79
CA ASP A 121 -1.07 -19.03 2.11
C ASP A 121 -2.10 -19.30 3.21
N ASN A 122 -1.81 -20.26 4.09
CA ASN A 122 -2.74 -20.69 5.14
C ASN A 122 -3.12 -19.57 6.10
N LEU A 123 -2.19 -18.67 6.46
CA LEU A 123 -2.49 -17.55 7.34
C LEU A 123 -3.43 -16.58 6.65
N LEU A 124 -3.11 -16.21 5.41
CA LEU A 124 -3.95 -15.31 4.62
C LEU A 124 -5.34 -15.92 4.38
N PHE A 125 -5.41 -17.23 4.07
CA PHE A 125 -6.69 -17.92 3.92
C PHE A 125 -7.54 -17.80 5.19
N LYS A 126 -6.96 -18.10 6.36
CA LYS A 126 -7.66 -17.98 7.64
C LYS A 126 -8.15 -16.56 7.93
N LEU A 127 -7.32 -15.55 7.63
CA LEU A 127 -7.65 -14.14 7.87
C LEU A 127 -8.72 -13.60 6.91
N PHE A 128 -8.65 -13.99 5.64
CA PHE A 128 -9.44 -13.39 4.56
C PHE A 128 -10.67 -14.19 4.17
N SER A 129 -10.79 -15.48 4.54
CA SER A 129 -11.94 -16.32 4.18
C SER A 129 -13.30 -15.73 4.63
N LYS A 130 -13.33 -15.08 5.78
CA LYS A 130 -14.53 -14.39 6.29
C LYS A 130 -14.99 -13.21 5.43
N PHE A 131 -14.14 -12.69 4.55
CA PHE A 131 -14.44 -11.56 3.66
C PHE A 131 -14.80 -11.99 2.24
N PHE A 132 -14.68 -13.26 1.88
CA PHE A 132 -14.98 -13.76 0.54
C PHE A 132 -16.40 -13.46 0.10
N ASN A 133 -17.36 -13.46 1.02
CA ASN A 133 -18.76 -13.15 0.73
C ASN A 133 -19.03 -11.67 0.49
N ARG A 134 -18.08 -10.76 0.77
CA ARG A 134 -18.22 -9.32 0.51
C ARG A 134 -17.87 -8.93 -0.92
N SER A 135 -17.15 -9.76 -1.62
CA SER A 135 -16.73 -9.50 -3.00
C SER A 135 -17.61 -10.29 -3.96
N LEU A 136 -18.59 -9.63 -4.56
CA LEU A 136 -19.38 -10.17 -5.68
C LEU A 136 -18.50 -10.58 -6.89
N GLN A 137 -17.24 -10.10 -6.94
CA GLN A 137 -16.27 -10.40 -7.98
C GLN A 137 -15.51 -11.71 -7.74
N PHE A 138 -15.48 -12.24 -6.51
CA PHE A 138 -14.80 -13.51 -6.20
C PHE A 138 -15.40 -14.73 -6.91
N ASN A 139 -16.64 -14.64 -7.36
CA ASN A 139 -17.32 -15.74 -8.09
C ASN A 139 -16.99 -15.76 -9.59
N LYS A 140 -16.41 -14.70 -10.15
CA LYS A 140 -15.91 -14.68 -11.53
C LYS A 140 -14.39 -14.82 -11.47
N ALA A 141 -13.91 -16.02 -11.68
CA ALA A 141 -12.52 -16.45 -11.54
C ALA A 141 -11.52 -15.71 -12.44
N SER A 142 -11.28 -14.43 -12.18
CA SER A 142 -10.08 -13.76 -12.67
C SER A 142 -8.98 -13.93 -11.61
N TRP A 143 -7.81 -14.44 -12.03
CA TRP A 143 -6.63 -14.58 -11.16
C TRP A 143 -6.15 -13.22 -10.63
N ASP A 144 -6.61 -12.13 -11.21
CA ASP A 144 -6.24 -10.74 -10.85
C ASP A 144 -7.25 -10.11 -9.88
N ASP A 145 -8.29 -10.83 -9.46
CA ASP A 145 -9.25 -10.36 -8.48
C ASP A 145 -8.54 -10.02 -7.17
N LYS A 146 -8.72 -8.78 -6.74
CA LYS A 146 -8.15 -8.25 -5.49
C LYS A 146 -9.25 -7.94 -4.48
N ILE A 147 -9.00 -8.30 -3.24
CA ILE A 147 -9.80 -7.86 -2.11
C ILE A 147 -9.11 -6.65 -1.49
N SER A 148 -9.88 -5.61 -1.22
CA SER A 148 -9.43 -4.46 -0.43
C SER A 148 -9.95 -4.60 1.00
N ILE A 149 -9.03 -4.54 1.97
CA ILE A 149 -9.35 -4.69 3.39
C ILE A 149 -8.60 -3.63 4.19
N PHE A 150 -9.29 -2.99 5.11
CA PHE A 150 -8.66 -2.06 6.04
C PHE A 150 -7.93 -2.80 7.16
N PRO A 151 -6.77 -2.32 7.63
CA PRO A 151 -6.00 -2.95 8.70
C PRO A 151 -6.83 -3.25 9.96
N LYS A 152 -7.71 -2.33 10.36
CA LYS A 152 -8.59 -2.50 11.52
C LYS A 152 -9.51 -3.73 11.44
N GLU A 153 -9.90 -4.14 10.23
CA GLU A 153 -10.75 -5.33 10.03
C GLU A 153 -9.99 -6.64 10.31
N LEU A 154 -8.65 -6.58 10.27
CA LEU A 154 -7.73 -7.67 10.62
C LEU A 154 -7.16 -7.53 12.05
N GLY A 155 -7.56 -6.51 12.81
CA GLY A 155 -6.97 -6.18 14.11
C GLY A 155 -5.55 -5.59 14.03
N ILE A 156 -5.13 -5.15 12.84
CA ILE A 156 -3.82 -4.55 12.62
C ILE A 156 -3.88 -3.05 12.97
N ARG A 157 -2.92 -2.60 13.75
CA ARG A 157 -2.73 -1.18 14.07
C ARG A 157 -2.02 -0.46 12.93
N THR A 158 -2.30 0.84 12.79
CA THR A 158 -1.59 1.73 11.85
C THR A 158 -0.66 2.67 12.60
N CYS A 159 0.42 3.08 11.93
CA CYS A 159 1.35 4.10 12.40
C CYS A 159 1.14 5.35 11.53
N ASN A 160 0.78 6.48 12.15
CA ASN A 160 0.41 7.73 11.47
C ASN A 160 1.39 8.88 11.77
N PHE A 161 2.62 8.55 12.12
CA PHE A 161 3.70 9.51 12.34
C PHE A 161 4.95 9.08 11.57
N SER A 162 5.86 10.02 11.33
CA SER A 162 7.13 9.73 10.65
C SER A 162 8.03 8.84 11.51
N THR A 163 8.66 7.87 10.89
CA THR A 163 9.52 6.90 11.56
C THR A 163 10.83 6.69 10.81
N GLU A 164 11.93 6.56 11.55
CA GLU A 164 13.23 6.23 10.97
C GLU A 164 13.23 4.83 10.36
N ILE A 165 13.83 4.70 9.18
CA ILE A 165 13.99 3.43 8.49
C ILE A 165 15.27 2.75 8.99
N SER A 166 15.12 1.65 9.73
CA SER A 166 16.27 0.84 10.17
C SER A 166 16.71 -0.18 9.14
N LYS A 167 15.79 -0.65 8.30
CA LYS A 167 16.05 -1.71 7.31
C LYS A 167 15.23 -1.54 6.06
N ILE A 168 15.86 -1.85 4.92
CA ILE A 168 15.21 -1.93 3.63
C ILE A 168 15.43 -3.35 3.10
N TYR A 169 14.34 -4.06 2.82
CA TYR A 169 14.37 -5.40 2.24
C TYR A 169 13.86 -5.38 0.80
N TYR A 170 14.61 -5.99 -0.10
CA TYR A 170 14.14 -6.27 -1.45
C TYR A 170 13.62 -7.70 -1.54
N ILE A 171 12.31 -7.85 -1.70
CA ILE A 171 11.63 -9.14 -1.76
C ILE A 171 11.64 -9.65 -3.21
N LYS A 172 12.17 -10.85 -3.39
CA LYS A 172 12.12 -11.59 -4.66
C LYS A 172 11.30 -12.86 -4.47
N THR A 173 10.50 -13.18 -5.45
CA THR A 173 9.87 -14.50 -5.55
C THR A 173 10.78 -15.38 -6.38
N ASP A 174 11.30 -16.46 -5.80
CA ASP A 174 11.92 -17.52 -6.59
C ASP A 174 10.82 -18.14 -7.47
N LYS A 175 10.81 -17.78 -8.72
CA LYS A 175 10.09 -18.55 -9.72
C LYS A 175 10.81 -19.89 -9.83
N LYS A 176 10.44 -20.87 -9.00
CA LYS A 176 10.78 -22.26 -9.33
C LYS A 176 10.22 -22.49 -10.72
N GLU A 177 11.10 -22.68 -11.69
CA GLU A 177 10.75 -23.14 -13.01
C GLU A 177 9.81 -24.32 -12.83
N LYS A 178 8.59 -24.20 -13.36
CA LYS A 178 7.73 -25.36 -13.51
C LYS A 178 8.42 -26.25 -14.52
N GLN A 179 9.20 -27.24 -14.04
CA GLN A 179 9.52 -28.41 -14.82
C GLN A 179 8.25 -29.19 -15.11
#